data_942b40b95146573523fc10957392489d
#
_entry.id   942b40b95146573523fc10957392489d
#
_cell.length_a   1.000
_cell.length_b   1.000
_cell.length_c   1.000
_cell.angle_alpha   90.00
_cell.angle_beta   90.00
_cell.angle_gamma   90.00
#
_symmetry.space_group_name_H-M   'P 1'
#
loop_
_entity.id
_entity.type
_entity.pdbx_description
1 polymer ?
#
loop_
_entity_poly.entity_id
_entity_poly.type
_entity_poly.pdbx_seq_one_letter_code
_entity_poly.pdbx_strand_id
1 'polypeptide(L)'
;MSSLLPSASSASVRNILTLLSSRDAHLVAGAGGQERRVTWASPMRVRLPAFESVQGGEIALLTLSQLRRLNETLPHLLNSLHQAGVSAVAVGAASSEALGEESLAFADRHNLPLILLPANAQIEEVAREIIYFVVSFRGEIERQATEIAHHLMQLSVQGVGAQGICDYLALHRQKWVVVEDAEHEIRNQGVPPERQSLPLTIHLNDQVLRQQGLTRVVEPIMIRHEAVGYISLIGEENNFDYLERIILRQVAPILAMEVARERERNEVENRYHVEAFTNILQGRYQQPEEVLARARILGYDLAIPQVVAVFEIASTEAAPSTHNSTLPPWGRRVRDELQRVWPGCWVLTETRRLVALLPLSTPGEKSSGTGEGEIYERLQRVETRLRIEGHTQCSCGIGRISQQLQGIPQSYREAQQALEIGSRLFGEGKLHSFSRLGVYRLLFHLDGHNELNTFYQETLGPLLNSDSRNDGTLLETLECFFRCNGNLSETARTMHLHRNSLLYRLGRIEELLGHTLEDAELRLSLQIALKIHHLRK
;
A
#
# COMPACT_ATOMS: atom_id res chain seq x y z
N MET A 1 13.18 48.86 9.59
CA MET A 1 13.20 48.28 8.21
C MET A 1 12.45 46.94 8.15
N SER A 2 11.42 46.74 8.98
CA SER A 2 10.79 45.43 9.18
C SER A 2 9.36 45.31 8.62
N SER A 3 8.92 46.19 7.70
CA SER A 3 7.50 46.26 7.27
C SER A 3 7.28 46.33 5.76
N LEU A 4 8.25 45.91 4.92
CA LEU A 4 8.13 46.00 3.46
C LEU A 4 8.33 44.66 2.73
N LEU A 5 8.13 43.54 3.40
CA LEU A 5 8.09 42.24 2.70
C LEU A 5 6.65 41.93 2.34
N PRO A 6 6.24 42.14 1.07
CA PRO A 6 4.95 41.70 0.60
C PRO A 6 4.90 40.19 0.54
N SER A 7 3.70 39.63 0.60
CA SER A 7 3.35 38.22 0.46
C SER A 7 3.74 37.56 -0.88
N ALA A 8 4.75 38.06 -1.58
CA ALA A 8 5.18 37.62 -2.89
C ALA A 8 6.28 36.55 -2.80
N SER A 9 6.11 35.48 -3.51
CA SER A 9 6.89 34.24 -3.50
C SER A 9 8.26 34.29 -4.17
N SER A 10 8.57 35.35 -4.85
CA SER A 10 9.86 35.63 -5.51
C SER A 10 9.99 37.11 -5.74
N ALA A 11 11.22 37.60 -5.83
CA ALA A 11 11.44 38.99 -6.22
C ALA A 11 10.76 39.22 -7.58
N SER A 12 9.76 40.09 -7.62
CA SER A 12 9.06 40.48 -8.85
C SER A 12 9.58 41.80 -9.40
N VAL A 13 9.26 42.10 -10.65
CA VAL A 13 9.59 43.40 -11.25
C VAL A 13 8.96 44.53 -10.42
N ARG A 14 7.79 44.35 -9.84
CA ARG A 14 7.15 45.31 -8.93
C ARG A 14 8.02 45.58 -7.70
N ASN A 15 8.60 44.56 -7.09
CA ASN A 15 9.50 44.72 -5.95
C ASN A 15 10.77 45.50 -6.33
N ILE A 16 11.30 45.22 -7.52
CA ILE A 16 12.46 45.93 -8.04
C ILE A 16 12.15 47.40 -8.35
N LEU A 17 10.97 47.69 -8.89
CA LEU A 17 10.51 49.07 -9.08
C LEU A 17 10.41 49.84 -7.75
N THR A 18 9.86 49.18 -6.71
CA THR A 18 9.82 49.78 -5.37
C THR A 18 11.23 50.02 -4.79
N LEU A 19 12.15 49.07 -4.97
CA LEU A 19 13.55 49.22 -4.57
C LEU A 19 14.20 50.42 -5.26
N LEU A 20 14.04 50.51 -6.57
CA LEU A 20 14.69 51.55 -7.40
C LEU A 20 13.94 52.90 -7.40
N SER A 21 12.80 53.01 -6.75
CA SER A 21 12.05 54.27 -6.63
C SER A 21 12.87 55.39 -5.96
N SER A 22 13.76 55.03 -5.04
CA SER A 22 14.72 55.96 -4.42
C SER A 22 15.75 56.52 -5.39
N ARG A 23 15.88 55.97 -6.60
CA ARG A 23 16.76 56.40 -7.69
C ARG A 23 15.97 56.98 -8.86
N ASP A 24 14.78 57.49 -8.63
CA ASP A 24 13.86 58.05 -9.65
C ASP A 24 13.56 57.08 -10.81
N ALA A 25 13.61 55.79 -10.56
CA ALA A 25 13.24 54.78 -11.53
C ALA A 25 11.71 54.64 -11.60
N HIS A 26 11.16 54.61 -12.80
CA HIS A 26 9.71 54.42 -12.99
C HIS A 26 9.37 53.58 -14.21
N LEU A 27 8.25 52.88 -14.17
CA LEU A 27 7.78 52.08 -15.29
C LEU A 27 7.20 52.99 -16.37
N VAL A 28 7.62 52.81 -17.61
CA VAL A 28 7.17 53.65 -18.75
C VAL A 28 6.31 52.86 -19.75
N ALA A 29 6.44 51.54 -19.80
CA ALA A 29 5.63 50.66 -20.65
C ALA A 29 5.64 49.20 -20.09
N GLY A 30 4.77 48.36 -20.62
CA GLY A 30 4.74 46.93 -20.26
C GLY A 30 4.14 46.62 -18.89
N ALA A 31 3.20 47.43 -18.41
CA ALA A 31 2.63 47.31 -17.05
C ALA A 31 2.05 45.93 -16.73
N GLY A 32 1.55 45.17 -17.71
CA GLY A 32 1.04 43.82 -17.52
C GLY A 32 2.08 42.78 -17.08
N GLY A 33 3.40 43.12 -17.18
CA GLY A 33 4.47 42.20 -16.79
C GLY A 33 5.08 42.44 -15.40
N GLN A 34 4.50 43.33 -14.56
CA GLN A 34 5.07 43.69 -13.26
C GLN A 34 5.22 42.54 -12.27
N GLU A 35 4.40 41.48 -12.41
CA GLU A 35 4.48 40.28 -11.57
C GLU A 35 5.49 39.23 -12.07
N ARG A 36 6.20 39.50 -13.19
CA ARG A 36 7.25 38.59 -13.67
C ARG A 36 8.33 38.45 -12.63
N ARG A 37 8.75 37.19 -12.41
CA ARG A 37 9.80 36.83 -11.46
C ARG A 37 11.16 37.37 -11.92
N VAL A 38 11.93 37.94 -11.00
CA VAL A 38 13.30 38.40 -11.23
C VAL A 38 14.27 37.41 -10.57
N THR A 39 15.19 36.88 -11.36
CA THR A 39 16.21 35.93 -10.90
C THR A 39 17.60 36.53 -10.77
N TRP A 40 17.92 37.50 -11.61
CA TRP A 40 19.22 38.14 -11.71
C TRP A 40 19.13 39.49 -12.41
N ALA A 41 20.22 40.25 -12.41
CA ALA A 41 20.35 41.52 -13.15
C ALA A 41 21.61 41.47 -14.01
N SER A 42 21.45 41.67 -15.33
CA SER A 42 22.53 41.60 -16.30
C SER A 42 22.80 42.98 -16.94
N PRO A 43 23.92 43.64 -16.59
CA PRO A 43 24.33 44.90 -17.22
C PRO A 43 24.85 44.65 -18.65
N MET A 44 24.55 45.60 -19.56
CA MET A 44 25.01 45.60 -20.94
C MET A 44 26.52 45.80 -21.00
N ARG A 45 27.22 45.03 -21.85
CA ARG A 45 28.65 45.15 -22.10
C ARG A 45 28.96 46.26 -23.11
N VAL A 46 30.15 46.80 -22.97
CA VAL A 46 30.67 47.82 -23.91
C VAL A 46 31.11 47.23 -25.26
N ARG A 47 31.19 45.89 -25.38
CA ARG A 47 31.59 45.15 -26.61
C ARG A 47 30.55 44.11 -26.97
N LEU A 48 30.41 43.80 -28.26
CA LEU A 48 29.52 42.72 -28.75
C LEU A 48 30.07 41.34 -28.34
N PRO A 49 29.19 40.39 -27.97
CA PRO A 49 27.73 40.55 -27.87
C PRO A 49 27.34 41.47 -26.70
N ALA A 50 26.29 42.28 -26.88
CA ALA A 50 25.81 43.27 -25.90
C ALA A 50 25.55 42.66 -24.50
N PHE A 51 25.13 41.40 -24.50
CA PHE A 51 24.99 40.56 -23.29
C PHE A 51 25.68 39.20 -23.56
N GLU A 52 26.37 38.64 -22.59
CA GLU A 52 27.14 37.39 -22.77
C GLU A 52 26.22 36.17 -22.85
N SER A 53 25.26 36.08 -21.93
CA SER A 53 24.20 35.06 -21.92
C SER A 53 23.09 35.56 -20.99
N VAL A 54 22.08 36.22 -21.55
CA VAL A 54 20.89 36.58 -20.77
C VAL A 54 19.98 35.41 -20.73
N GLN A 55 19.60 34.99 -19.51
CA GLN A 55 18.67 33.88 -19.29
C GLN A 55 17.26 34.39 -18.98
N GLY A 56 16.30 33.52 -19.15
CA GLY A 56 14.91 33.81 -18.78
C GLY A 56 14.80 34.19 -17.29
N GLY A 57 14.04 35.25 -17.03
CA GLY A 57 13.85 35.74 -15.67
C GLY A 57 14.83 36.84 -15.22
N GLU A 58 15.80 37.25 -16.04
CA GLU A 58 16.74 38.33 -15.71
C GLU A 58 16.18 39.72 -16.03
N ILE A 59 16.71 40.73 -15.38
CA ILE A 59 16.52 42.13 -15.78
C ILE A 59 17.74 42.57 -16.58
N ALA A 60 17.51 43.00 -17.83
CA ALA A 60 18.55 43.57 -18.66
C ALA A 60 18.70 45.09 -18.34
N LEU A 61 19.91 45.52 -18.08
CA LEU A 61 20.23 46.91 -17.71
C LEU A 61 21.14 47.54 -18.75
N LEU A 62 20.78 48.70 -19.27
CA LEU A 62 21.55 49.41 -20.30
C LEU A 62 21.35 50.91 -20.23
N THR A 63 22.19 51.65 -20.94
CA THR A 63 21.97 53.07 -21.21
C THR A 63 21.86 53.33 -22.71
N LEU A 64 21.10 54.34 -23.11
CA LEU A 64 21.01 54.70 -24.51
C LEU A 64 22.37 55.12 -25.09
N SER A 65 23.27 55.66 -24.28
CA SER A 65 24.64 56.02 -24.71
C SER A 65 25.48 54.77 -25.02
N GLN A 66 25.34 53.66 -24.27
CA GLN A 66 25.99 52.39 -24.55
C GLN A 66 25.46 51.79 -25.86
N LEU A 67 24.12 51.80 -26.03
CA LEU A 67 23.47 51.28 -27.22
C LEU A 67 23.92 51.96 -28.52
N ARG A 68 24.00 53.31 -28.50
CA ARG A 68 24.49 54.10 -29.62
C ARG A 68 25.95 53.77 -29.99
N ARG A 69 26.80 53.45 -29.01
CA ARG A 69 28.21 53.06 -29.28
C ARG A 69 28.33 51.71 -29.97
N LEU A 70 27.36 50.83 -29.81
CA LEU A 70 27.34 49.54 -30.45
C LEU A 70 26.61 49.51 -31.81
N ASN A 71 26.12 50.67 -32.28
CA ASN A 71 25.31 50.80 -33.50
C ASN A 71 24.03 49.94 -33.48
N GLU A 72 23.48 49.65 -32.31
CA GLU A 72 22.26 48.91 -32.08
C GLU A 72 21.07 49.83 -31.84
N THR A 73 19.88 49.39 -32.23
CA THR A 73 18.62 50.11 -31.96
C THR A 73 17.86 49.47 -30.79
N LEU A 74 17.17 50.30 -30.01
CA LEU A 74 16.42 49.80 -28.84
C LEU A 74 15.32 48.81 -29.24
N PRO A 75 14.47 49.01 -30.30
CA PRO A 75 13.47 48.06 -30.71
C PRO A 75 14.04 46.68 -31.08
N HIS A 76 15.17 46.65 -31.81
CA HIS A 76 15.83 45.40 -32.19
C HIS A 76 16.35 44.64 -30.96
N LEU A 77 16.96 45.34 -30.02
CA LEU A 77 17.44 44.75 -28.77
C LEU A 77 16.30 44.27 -27.89
N LEU A 78 15.19 44.99 -27.77
CA LEU A 78 14.01 44.59 -27.02
C LEU A 78 13.41 43.26 -27.56
N ASN A 79 13.37 43.12 -28.88
CA ASN A 79 12.91 41.89 -29.49
C ASN A 79 13.83 40.70 -29.13
N SER A 80 15.14 40.87 -29.22
CA SER A 80 16.11 39.82 -28.85
C SER A 80 16.02 39.42 -27.37
N LEU A 81 15.90 40.41 -26.47
CA LEU A 81 15.73 40.18 -25.04
C LEU A 81 14.38 39.53 -24.69
N HIS A 82 13.32 39.91 -25.41
CA HIS A 82 12.03 39.27 -25.25
C HIS A 82 12.08 37.79 -25.64
N GLN A 83 12.72 37.45 -26.76
CA GLN A 83 12.94 36.04 -27.19
C GLN A 83 13.80 35.26 -26.20
N ALA A 84 14.76 35.93 -25.52
CA ALA A 84 15.56 35.33 -24.45
C ALA A 84 14.76 35.15 -23.13
N GLY A 85 13.52 35.66 -23.05
CA GLY A 85 12.63 35.49 -21.91
C GLY A 85 12.97 36.37 -20.70
N VAL A 86 13.57 37.56 -20.91
CA VAL A 86 13.86 38.48 -19.81
C VAL A 86 12.59 38.95 -19.09
N SER A 87 12.70 39.21 -17.80
CA SER A 87 11.58 39.67 -16.98
C SER A 87 11.30 41.17 -17.15
N ALA A 88 12.31 41.96 -17.34
CA ALA A 88 12.19 43.41 -17.58
C ALA A 88 13.45 43.94 -18.25
N VAL A 89 13.33 45.14 -18.80
CA VAL A 89 14.48 45.94 -19.32
C VAL A 89 14.50 47.30 -18.64
N ALA A 90 15.63 47.65 -18.07
CA ALA A 90 15.85 48.98 -17.46
C ALA A 90 16.83 49.80 -18.30
N VAL A 91 16.40 50.98 -18.70
CA VAL A 91 17.13 51.85 -19.63
C VAL A 91 17.41 53.21 -19.01
N GLY A 92 18.69 53.55 -18.93
CA GLY A 92 19.13 54.88 -18.55
C GLY A 92 18.94 55.86 -19.72
N ALA A 93 18.01 56.81 -19.56
CA ALA A 93 17.70 57.83 -20.56
C ALA A 93 17.24 59.14 -19.92
N ALA A 94 17.30 60.26 -20.68
CA ALA A 94 16.95 61.60 -20.18
C ALA A 94 15.41 61.75 -20.00
N SER A 95 14.62 61.08 -20.84
CA SER A 95 13.13 61.08 -20.76
C SER A 95 12.58 59.83 -21.43
N SER A 96 11.28 59.56 -21.22
CA SER A 96 10.57 58.46 -21.89
C SER A 96 10.49 58.64 -23.41
N GLU A 97 10.44 59.89 -23.88
CA GLU A 97 10.43 60.20 -25.30
C GLU A 97 11.73 59.79 -26.00
N ALA A 98 12.86 59.84 -25.28
CA ALA A 98 14.15 59.38 -25.80
C ALA A 98 14.22 57.88 -26.13
N LEU A 99 13.29 57.07 -25.60
CA LEU A 99 13.16 55.62 -25.85
C LEU A 99 12.50 55.31 -27.20
N GLY A 100 11.73 56.27 -27.74
CA GLY A 100 11.02 56.16 -29.02
C GLY A 100 9.67 55.40 -28.89
N GLU A 101 8.65 55.88 -29.62
CA GLU A 101 7.30 55.33 -29.59
C GLU A 101 7.24 53.83 -29.97
N GLU A 102 8.08 53.40 -30.92
CA GLU A 102 8.17 52.00 -31.37
C GLU A 102 8.59 51.07 -30.21
N SER A 103 9.55 51.46 -29.39
CA SER A 103 10.03 50.72 -28.23
C SER A 103 8.96 50.61 -27.14
N LEU A 104 8.24 51.71 -26.89
CA LEU A 104 7.15 51.74 -25.90
C LEU A 104 5.98 50.84 -26.35
N ALA A 105 5.57 50.97 -27.62
CA ALA A 105 4.52 50.15 -28.22
C ALA A 105 4.88 48.65 -28.24
N PHE A 106 6.15 48.29 -28.49
CA PHE A 106 6.64 46.92 -28.41
C PHE A 106 6.53 46.38 -26.98
N ALA A 107 6.99 47.14 -25.99
CA ALA A 107 6.97 46.75 -24.59
C ALA A 107 5.55 46.51 -24.08
N ASP A 108 4.60 47.39 -24.43
CA ASP A 108 3.19 47.24 -24.06
C ASP A 108 2.53 46.00 -24.73
N ARG A 109 2.79 45.83 -26.04
CA ARG A 109 2.22 44.69 -26.81
C ARG A 109 2.66 43.35 -26.24
N HIS A 110 3.89 43.25 -25.77
CA HIS A 110 4.46 42.01 -25.24
C HIS A 110 4.43 41.89 -23.70
N ASN A 111 3.78 42.87 -23.01
CA ASN A 111 3.81 42.98 -21.57
C ASN A 111 5.23 42.84 -21.00
N LEU A 112 6.22 43.47 -21.66
CA LEU A 112 7.61 43.49 -21.22
C LEU A 112 7.88 44.80 -20.44
N PRO A 113 8.02 44.75 -19.11
CA PRO A 113 8.24 45.94 -18.32
C PRO A 113 9.49 46.68 -18.77
N LEU A 114 9.29 47.94 -19.17
CA LEU A 114 10.36 48.87 -19.54
C LEU A 114 10.48 49.93 -18.45
N ILE A 115 11.61 49.88 -17.76
CA ILE A 115 11.90 50.75 -16.60
C ILE A 115 12.82 51.85 -17.07
N LEU A 116 12.43 53.09 -16.85
CA LEU A 116 13.27 54.25 -17.10
C LEU A 116 14.13 54.52 -15.86
N LEU A 117 15.45 54.64 -16.08
CA LEU A 117 16.43 55.10 -15.10
C LEU A 117 16.95 56.46 -15.52
N PRO A 118 17.48 57.28 -14.58
CA PRO A 118 18.16 58.52 -14.91
C PRO A 118 19.31 58.31 -15.92
N ALA A 119 19.54 59.30 -16.80
CA ALA A 119 20.54 59.16 -17.85
C ALA A 119 21.97 58.99 -17.31
N ASN A 120 22.23 59.45 -16.09
CA ASN A 120 23.50 59.30 -15.38
C ASN A 120 23.58 58.11 -14.45
N ALA A 121 22.57 57.20 -14.52
CA ALA A 121 22.55 56.00 -13.69
C ALA A 121 23.79 55.11 -13.95
N GLN A 122 24.47 54.75 -12.87
CA GLN A 122 25.57 53.78 -12.91
C GLN A 122 25.01 52.37 -12.97
N ILE A 123 24.94 51.82 -14.17
CA ILE A 123 24.25 50.53 -14.45
C ILE A 123 24.82 49.39 -13.60
N GLU A 124 26.14 49.36 -13.38
CA GLU A 124 26.80 48.35 -12.54
C GLU A 124 26.40 48.44 -11.05
N GLU A 125 26.13 49.65 -10.54
CA GLU A 125 25.64 49.83 -9.17
C GLU A 125 24.19 49.42 -9.04
N VAL A 126 23.35 49.76 -10.02
CA VAL A 126 21.96 49.34 -10.08
C VAL A 126 21.87 47.82 -10.17
N ALA A 127 22.72 47.21 -11.01
CA ALA A 127 22.78 45.73 -11.10
C ALA A 127 23.14 45.11 -9.76
N ARG A 128 24.17 45.60 -9.06
CA ARG A 128 24.56 45.10 -7.74
C ARG A 128 23.44 45.23 -6.71
N GLU A 129 22.73 46.33 -6.71
CA GLU A 129 21.62 46.58 -5.79
C GLU A 129 20.47 45.59 -6.02
N ILE A 130 20.10 45.37 -7.30
CA ILE A 130 19.08 44.37 -7.66
C ILE A 130 19.54 42.97 -7.28
N ILE A 131 20.78 42.58 -7.60
CA ILE A 131 21.33 41.26 -7.24
C ILE A 131 21.33 41.06 -5.73
N TYR A 132 21.81 42.07 -4.98
CA TYR A 132 21.78 41.98 -3.51
C TYR A 132 20.37 41.81 -2.97
N PHE A 133 19.40 42.58 -3.51
CA PHE A 133 18.00 42.43 -3.13
C PHE A 133 17.46 41.01 -3.43
N VAL A 134 17.69 40.51 -4.64
CA VAL A 134 17.22 39.15 -5.05
C VAL A 134 17.83 38.07 -4.17
N VAL A 135 19.14 38.16 -3.87
CA VAL A 135 19.83 37.17 -3.01
C VAL A 135 19.33 37.27 -1.58
N SER A 136 19.19 38.50 -1.04
CA SER A 136 18.67 38.71 0.32
C SER A 136 17.22 38.23 0.45
N PHE A 137 16.41 38.46 -0.57
CA PHE A 137 15.01 38.01 -0.61
C PHE A 137 14.91 36.46 -0.58
N ARG A 138 15.77 35.78 -1.35
CA ARG A 138 15.86 34.30 -1.30
C ARG A 138 16.31 33.80 0.08
N GLY A 139 17.35 34.45 0.64
CA GLY A 139 17.86 34.11 1.97
C GLY A 139 16.79 34.24 3.06
N GLU A 140 15.92 35.25 2.98
CA GLU A 140 14.82 35.43 3.92
C GLU A 140 13.75 34.32 3.79
N ILE A 141 13.38 33.93 2.55
CA ILE A 141 12.46 32.81 2.32
C ILE A 141 13.04 31.50 2.86
N GLU A 142 14.33 31.23 2.58
CA GLU A 142 14.99 30.02 3.10
C GLU A 142 15.07 30.02 4.62
N ARG A 143 15.31 31.19 5.24
CA ARG A 143 15.32 31.33 6.69
C ARG A 143 13.95 31.03 7.29
N GLN A 144 12.87 31.58 6.74
CA GLN A 144 11.50 31.29 7.19
C GLN A 144 11.13 29.80 7.06
N ALA A 145 11.47 29.17 5.93
CA ALA A 145 11.25 27.74 5.74
C ALA A 145 12.02 26.92 6.78
N THR A 146 13.28 27.31 7.06
CA THR A 146 14.13 26.63 8.05
C THR A 146 13.59 26.78 9.47
N GLU A 147 13.06 27.94 9.82
CA GLU A 147 12.41 28.14 11.13
C GLU A 147 11.18 27.25 11.31
N ILE A 148 10.34 27.15 10.28
CA ILE A 148 9.19 26.25 10.28
C ILE A 148 9.64 24.79 10.40
N ALA A 149 10.62 24.37 9.60
CA ALA A 149 11.14 23.00 9.65
C ALA A 149 11.77 22.66 11.01
N HIS A 150 12.52 23.60 11.60
CA HIS A 150 13.11 23.44 12.92
C HIS A 150 12.02 23.24 13.99
N HIS A 151 10.96 24.06 13.95
CA HIS A 151 9.83 23.91 14.88
C HIS A 151 9.13 22.57 14.71
N LEU A 152 8.87 22.14 13.46
CA LEU A 152 8.28 20.84 13.17
C LEU A 152 9.17 19.67 13.64
N MET A 153 10.50 19.81 13.50
CA MET A 153 11.44 18.83 14.03
C MET A 153 11.34 18.72 15.58
N GLN A 154 11.19 19.84 16.27
CA GLN A 154 10.97 19.85 17.73
C GLN A 154 9.66 19.15 18.11
N LEU A 155 8.56 19.41 17.38
CA LEU A 155 7.28 18.73 17.57
C LEU A 155 7.38 17.23 17.33
N SER A 156 8.10 16.81 16.29
CA SER A 156 8.38 15.39 15.99
C SER A 156 9.13 14.72 17.16
N VAL A 157 10.15 15.38 17.72
CA VAL A 157 10.88 14.86 18.90
C VAL A 157 9.98 14.74 20.14
N GLN A 158 9.00 15.64 20.30
CA GLN A 158 8.00 15.58 21.36
C GLN A 158 6.93 14.49 21.15
N GLY A 159 6.96 13.78 20.02
CA GLY A 159 6.05 12.67 19.74
C GLY A 159 4.69 13.06 19.18
N VAL A 160 4.56 14.26 18.61
CA VAL A 160 3.30 14.74 18.01
C VAL A 160 2.89 13.94 16.77
N GLY A 161 3.87 13.30 16.11
CA GLY A 161 3.63 12.43 14.96
C GLY A 161 3.27 13.17 13.66
N ALA A 162 3.04 12.40 12.60
CA ALA A 162 2.74 12.95 11.27
C ALA A 162 1.44 13.80 11.24
N GLN A 163 0.42 13.42 12.03
CA GLN A 163 -0.84 14.17 12.10
C GLN A 163 -0.60 15.58 12.64
N GLY A 164 0.14 15.74 13.72
CA GLY A 164 0.40 17.06 14.28
C GLY A 164 1.26 17.96 13.39
N ILE A 165 2.15 17.37 12.56
CA ILE A 165 2.88 18.10 11.51
C ILE A 165 1.90 18.64 10.47
N CYS A 166 0.94 17.83 10.02
CA CYS A 166 -0.10 18.23 9.08
C CYS A 166 -0.96 19.37 9.65
N ASP A 167 -1.40 19.25 10.91
CA ASP A 167 -2.23 20.24 11.58
C ASP A 167 -1.50 21.59 11.76
N TYR A 168 -0.24 21.54 12.17
CA TYR A 168 0.59 22.72 12.30
C TYR A 168 0.76 23.46 10.96
N LEU A 169 1.10 22.73 9.89
CA LEU A 169 1.24 23.31 8.56
C LEU A 169 -0.08 23.89 8.05
N ALA A 170 -1.19 23.18 8.23
CA ALA A 170 -2.51 23.63 7.82
C ALA A 170 -2.91 24.92 8.50
N LEU A 171 -2.65 25.03 9.80
CA LEU A 171 -2.90 26.25 10.58
C LEU A 171 -2.06 27.43 10.10
N HIS A 172 -0.75 27.24 9.91
CA HIS A 172 0.18 28.33 9.60
C HIS A 172 0.17 28.76 8.13
N ARG A 173 -0.14 27.84 7.22
CA ARG A 173 -0.19 28.13 5.78
C ARG A 173 -1.59 28.38 5.26
N GLN A 174 -2.62 28.19 6.07
CA GLN A 174 -4.04 28.33 5.70
C GLN A 174 -4.41 27.52 4.44
N LYS A 175 -3.79 26.31 4.32
CA LYS A 175 -3.95 25.37 3.22
C LYS A 175 -4.21 23.98 3.76
N TRP A 176 -4.89 23.13 2.99
CA TRP A 176 -4.98 21.73 3.34
C TRP A 176 -3.63 21.06 3.16
N VAL A 177 -3.30 20.20 4.10
CA VAL A 177 -2.08 19.38 4.07
C VAL A 177 -2.50 17.93 4.02
N VAL A 178 -1.96 17.16 3.10
CA VAL A 178 -2.28 15.75 2.97
C VAL A 178 -0.99 14.94 2.87
N VAL A 179 -0.92 13.86 3.65
CA VAL A 179 0.13 12.85 3.55
C VAL A 179 -0.47 11.58 3.02
N GLU A 180 0.06 11.13 1.89
CA GLU A 180 -0.31 9.89 1.21
C GLU A 180 0.81 8.84 1.37
N ASP A 181 0.46 7.56 1.37
CA ASP A 181 1.45 6.48 1.28
C ASP A 181 1.94 6.25 -0.17
N ALA A 182 2.73 5.19 -0.38
CA ALA A 182 3.26 4.84 -1.70
C ALA A 182 2.16 4.40 -2.69
N GLU A 183 1.03 3.93 -2.19
CA GLU A 183 -0.15 3.52 -2.97
C GLU A 183 -1.13 4.69 -3.18
N HIS A 184 -0.76 5.92 -2.78
CA HIS A 184 -1.59 7.13 -2.82
C HIS A 184 -2.85 7.08 -1.94
N GLU A 185 -2.85 6.26 -0.89
CA GLU A 185 -3.88 6.28 0.13
C GLU A 185 -3.58 7.37 1.18
N ILE A 186 -4.59 8.13 1.55
CA ILE A 186 -4.44 9.21 2.52
C ILE A 186 -4.24 8.63 3.92
N ARG A 187 -3.12 8.98 4.55
CA ARG A 187 -2.77 8.57 5.91
C ARG A 187 -3.06 9.66 6.94
N ASN A 188 -2.72 10.90 6.62
CA ASN A 188 -2.92 12.03 7.51
C ASN A 188 -3.44 13.23 6.74
N GLN A 189 -4.25 14.06 7.39
CA GLN A 189 -4.80 15.28 6.82
C GLN A 189 -4.83 16.41 7.85
N GLY A 190 -4.26 17.57 7.48
CA GLY A 190 -4.42 18.83 8.20
C GLY A 190 -5.44 19.73 7.49
N VAL A 191 -6.37 20.29 8.25
CA VAL A 191 -7.43 21.16 7.73
C VAL A 191 -7.24 22.58 8.28
N PRO A 192 -7.25 23.63 7.44
CA PRO A 192 -7.16 25.01 7.92
C PRO A 192 -8.43 25.37 8.72
N PRO A 193 -8.32 26.18 9.80
CA PRO A 193 -9.40 26.40 10.78
C PRO A 193 -10.70 26.95 10.20
N GLU A 194 -10.63 27.74 9.13
CA GLU A 194 -11.79 28.40 8.52
C GLU A 194 -12.43 27.59 7.37
N ARG A 195 -11.90 26.40 7.08
CA ARG A 195 -12.33 25.58 5.94
C ARG A 195 -12.82 24.20 6.40
N GLN A 196 -13.78 23.66 5.65
CA GLN A 196 -14.24 22.29 5.88
C GLN A 196 -13.21 21.29 5.34
N SER A 197 -13.22 20.06 5.90
CA SER A 197 -12.45 18.95 5.34
C SER A 197 -12.76 18.82 3.85
N LEU A 198 -11.73 18.67 3.02
CA LEU A 198 -11.95 18.30 1.63
C LEU A 198 -12.75 17.00 1.62
N PRO A 199 -13.79 16.86 0.77
CA PRO A 199 -14.45 15.58 0.55
C PRO A 199 -13.46 14.67 -0.21
N LEU A 200 -12.48 14.13 0.54
CA LEU A 200 -11.44 13.28 -0.03
C LEU A 200 -12.04 11.89 -0.23
N THR A 201 -12.31 11.54 -1.47
CA THR A 201 -12.31 10.15 -1.91
C THR A 201 -10.92 9.54 -1.65
N ILE A 202 -10.85 8.25 -1.47
CA ILE A 202 -9.66 7.46 -1.07
C ILE A 202 -8.36 7.87 -1.79
N HIS A 203 -8.46 8.48 -2.97
CA HIS A 203 -7.33 9.00 -3.76
C HIS A 203 -7.53 10.45 -4.15
N LEU A 204 -6.49 11.28 -3.96
CA LEU A 204 -6.48 12.65 -4.46
C LEU A 204 -6.36 12.66 -6.00
N ASN A 205 -7.42 13.15 -6.65
CA ASN A 205 -7.44 13.28 -8.10
C ASN A 205 -7.22 14.76 -8.50
N ASP A 206 -6.11 15.04 -9.20
CA ASP A 206 -5.78 16.40 -9.66
C ASP A 206 -6.84 17.01 -10.59
N GLN A 207 -7.55 16.19 -11.36
CA GLN A 207 -8.64 16.69 -12.20
C GLN A 207 -9.82 17.20 -11.38
N VAL A 208 -10.17 16.50 -10.30
CA VAL A 208 -11.24 16.91 -9.38
C VAL A 208 -10.86 18.19 -8.64
N LEU A 209 -9.60 18.31 -8.20
CA LEU A 209 -9.13 19.53 -7.55
C LEU A 209 -9.21 20.73 -8.50
N ARG A 210 -8.76 20.61 -9.75
CA ARG A 210 -8.84 21.69 -10.76
C ARG A 210 -10.28 22.09 -11.09
N GLN A 211 -11.23 21.16 -11.11
CA GLN A 211 -12.66 21.48 -11.29
C GLN A 211 -13.22 22.35 -10.16
N GLN A 212 -12.61 22.28 -8.98
CA GLN A 212 -12.96 23.09 -7.81
C GLN A 212 -12.11 24.38 -7.70
N GLY A 213 -11.28 24.70 -8.70
CA GLY A 213 -10.36 25.83 -8.66
C GLY A 213 -9.19 25.64 -7.70
N LEU A 214 -8.91 24.39 -7.32
CA LEU A 214 -7.82 24.02 -6.43
C LEU A 214 -6.66 23.41 -7.21
N THR A 215 -5.46 23.63 -6.71
CA THR A 215 -4.25 22.96 -7.19
C THR A 215 -3.46 22.41 -6.02
N ARG A 216 -2.52 21.51 -6.28
CA ARG A 216 -1.63 20.97 -5.24
C ARG A 216 -0.15 21.11 -5.61
N VAL A 217 0.66 21.31 -4.60
CA VAL A 217 2.12 21.17 -4.67
C VAL A 217 2.49 19.91 -3.90
N VAL A 218 3.22 19.01 -4.53
CA VAL A 218 3.57 17.69 -3.99
C VAL A 218 5.07 17.56 -3.84
N GLU A 219 5.51 16.95 -2.74
CA GLU A 219 6.90 16.55 -2.52
C GLU A 219 6.95 15.10 -2.05
N PRO A 220 7.84 14.25 -2.62
CA PRO A 220 7.95 12.86 -2.20
C PRO A 220 8.64 12.73 -0.84
N ILE A 221 8.15 11.79 -0.03
CA ILE A 221 8.75 11.39 1.24
C ILE A 221 9.68 10.21 0.94
N MET A 222 11.00 10.42 1.05
CA MET A 222 12.01 9.45 0.63
C MET A 222 12.68 8.77 1.81
N ILE A 223 12.79 7.43 1.78
CA ILE A 223 13.63 6.63 2.67
C ILE A 223 14.56 5.77 1.82
N ARG A 224 15.88 5.87 1.99
CA ARG A 224 16.89 5.09 1.24
C ARG A 224 16.66 5.06 -0.29
N HIS A 225 16.34 6.20 -0.89
CA HIS A 225 16.05 6.37 -2.33
C HIS A 225 14.73 5.78 -2.84
N GLU A 226 13.86 5.28 -1.95
CA GLU A 226 12.52 4.85 -2.29
C GLU A 226 11.49 5.86 -1.80
N ALA A 227 10.51 6.18 -2.62
CA ALA A 227 9.38 7.00 -2.21
C ALA A 227 8.43 6.15 -1.34
N VAL A 228 8.33 6.50 -0.06
CA VAL A 228 7.46 5.80 0.90
C VAL A 228 6.12 6.47 1.08
N GLY A 229 5.94 7.63 0.47
CA GLY A 229 4.73 8.43 0.49
C GLY A 229 4.95 9.81 -0.13
N TYR A 230 3.95 10.66 -0.02
CA TYR A 230 3.94 12.01 -0.57
C TYR A 230 3.31 12.97 0.42
N ILE A 231 3.86 14.18 0.53
CA ILE A 231 3.21 15.29 1.22
C ILE A 231 2.72 16.30 0.19
N SER A 232 1.49 16.77 0.36
CA SER A 232 0.86 17.75 -0.52
C SER A 232 0.32 18.93 0.26
N LEU A 233 0.52 20.14 -0.27
CA LEU A 233 -0.25 21.32 0.10
C LEU A 233 -1.30 21.57 -0.99
N ILE A 234 -2.56 21.82 -0.59
CA ILE A 234 -3.68 22.07 -1.50
C ILE A 234 -4.26 23.44 -1.20
N GLY A 235 -4.53 24.22 -2.24
CA GLY A 235 -5.09 25.56 -2.15
C GLY A 235 -5.52 26.10 -3.50
N GLU A 236 -5.96 27.36 -3.54
CA GLU A 236 -6.35 28.04 -4.77
C GLU A 236 -5.15 28.24 -5.70
N GLU A 237 -5.37 28.17 -7.00
CA GLU A 237 -4.32 28.11 -8.03
C GLU A 237 -3.33 29.31 -7.96
N ASN A 238 -3.79 30.49 -7.58
CA ASN A 238 -2.97 31.71 -7.49
C ASN A 238 -2.33 31.93 -6.10
N ASN A 239 -2.47 30.99 -5.18
CA ASN A 239 -2.06 31.14 -3.77
C ASN A 239 -0.87 30.27 -3.38
N PHE A 240 -0.04 29.86 -4.33
CA PHE A 240 1.17 29.08 -4.09
C PHE A 240 2.43 29.86 -4.34
N ASP A 241 3.21 30.00 -3.29
CA ASP A 241 4.47 30.71 -3.25
C ASP A 241 5.68 29.78 -3.38
N TYR A 242 6.85 30.31 -3.72
CA TYR A 242 8.10 29.56 -3.72
C TYR A 242 8.44 29.03 -2.32
N LEU A 243 8.00 29.72 -1.27
CA LEU A 243 8.15 29.33 0.12
C LEU A 243 7.50 27.96 0.41
N GLU A 244 6.29 27.69 -0.13
CA GLU A 244 5.63 26.40 0.09
C GLU A 244 6.45 25.21 -0.42
N ARG A 245 7.07 25.37 -1.58
CA ARG A 245 7.93 24.29 -2.14
C ARG A 245 9.17 24.05 -1.28
N ILE A 246 9.77 25.11 -0.74
CA ILE A 246 10.92 24.98 0.16
C ILE A 246 10.49 24.34 1.48
N ILE A 247 9.35 24.76 2.05
CA ILE A 247 8.79 24.16 3.26
C ILE A 247 8.56 22.66 3.05
N LEU A 248 7.87 22.26 1.99
CA LEU A 248 7.61 20.85 1.72
C LEU A 248 8.91 20.04 1.59
N ARG A 249 9.90 20.57 0.86
CA ARG A 249 11.21 19.93 0.70
C ARG A 249 11.95 19.76 2.03
N GLN A 250 11.82 20.70 2.95
CA GLN A 250 12.44 20.60 4.28
C GLN A 250 11.63 19.75 5.26
N VAL A 251 10.32 19.66 5.09
CA VAL A 251 9.41 18.86 5.94
C VAL A 251 9.36 17.39 5.53
N ALA A 252 9.49 17.09 4.25
CA ALA A 252 9.45 15.70 3.76
C ALA A 252 10.46 14.77 4.47
N PRO A 253 11.72 15.15 4.77
CA PRO A 253 12.64 14.35 5.58
C PRO A 253 12.18 14.14 7.02
N ILE A 254 11.48 15.10 7.62
CA ILE A 254 10.95 14.98 8.99
C ILE A 254 9.82 13.95 9.00
N LEU A 255 8.93 14.01 8.02
CA LEU A 255 7.89 12.98 7.83
C LEU A 255 8.48 11.60 7.52
N ALA A 256 9.58 11.54 6.76
CA ALA A 256 10.29 10.28 6.52
C ALA A 256 10.78 9.63 7.82
N MET A 257 11.26 10.44 8.78
CA MET A 257 11.63 9.96 10.12
C MET A 257 10.42 9.45 10.90
N GLU A 258 9.28 10.16 10.85
CA GLU A 258 8.03 9.71 11.51
C GLU A 258 7.53 8.39 10.91
N VAL A 259 7.49 8.28 9.58
CA VAL A 259 7.11 7.04 8.88
C VAL A 259 8.07 5.89 9.22
N ALA A 260 9.37 6.15 9.29
CA ALA A 260 10.36 5.13 9.67
C ALA A 260 10.17 4.68 11.12
N ARG A 261 9.94 5.62 12.05
CA ARG A 261 9.67 5.34 13.48
C ARG A 261 8.37 4.54 13.66
N GLU A 262 7.31 4.91 12.95
CA GLU A 262 6.05 4.19 12.99
C GLU A 262 6.19 2.76 12.43
N ARG A 263 6.92 2.59 11.32
CA ARG A 263 7.23 1.27 10.77
C ARG A 263 8.02 0.41 11.76
N GLU A 264 9.06 0.96 12.36
CA GLU A 264 9.87 0.24 13.35
C GLU A 264 9.03 -0.17 14.57
N ARG A 265 8.20 0.73 15.09
CA ARG A 265 7.29 0.42 16.19
C ARG A 265 6.31 -0.69 15.81
N ASN A 266 5.69 -0.59 14.63
CA ASN A 266 4.76 -1.59 14.13
C ASN A 266 5.46 -2.93 13.87
N GLU A 267 6.71 -2.94 13.40
CA GLU A 267 7.51 -4.16 13.23
C GLU A 267 7.83 -4.82 14.57
N VAL A 268 8.19 -4.05 15.58
CA VAL A 268 8.44 -4.56 16.94
C VAL A 268 7.16 -5.14 17.53
N GLU A 269 6.05 -4.39 17.48
CA GLU A 269 4.75 -4.85 17.97
C GLU A 269 4.31 -6.12 17.21
N ASN A 270 4.43 -6.14 15.89
CA ASN A 270 4.08 -7.31 15.07
C ASN A 270 4.97 -8.52 15.40
N ARG A 271 6.27 -8.32 15.64
CA ARG A 271 7.16 -9.39 16.08
C ARG A 271 6.73 -9.99 17.40
N TYR A 272 6.35 -9.17 18.37
CA TYR A 272 5.81 -9.64 19.64
C TYR A 272 4.49 -10.40 19.48
N HIS A 273 3.59 -9.92 18.59
CA HIS A 273 2.36 -10.62 18.27
C HIS A 273 2.61 -12.00 17.64
N VAL A 274 3.52 -12.05 16.67
CA VAL A 274 3.91 -13.29 15.97
C VAL A 274 4.56 -14.28 16.93
N GLU A 275 5.48 -13.81 17.78
CA GLU A 275 6.16 -14.67 18.76
C GLU A 275 5.18 -15.22 19.80
N ALA A 276 4.33 -14.37 20.38
CA ALA A 276 3.31 -14.79 21.33
C ALA A 276 2.37 -15.83 20.73
N PHE A 277 1.86 -15.57 19.53
CA PHE A 277 0.98 -16.47 18.81
C PHE A 277 1.64 -17.82 18.52
N THR A 278 2.87 -17.80 18.02
CA THR A 278 3.65 -19.01 17.69
C THR A 278 3.92 -19.85 18.93
N ASN A 279 4.29 -19.22 20.06
CA ASN A 279 4.52 -19.89 21.33
C ASN A 279 3.24 -20.57 21.86
N ILE A 280 2.08 -19.92 21.67
CA ILE A 280 0.78 -20.53 22.02
C ILE A 280 0.49 -21.74 21.16
N LEU A 281 0.64 -21.64 19.84
CA LEU A 281 0.41 -22.74 18.91
C LEU A 281 1.32 -23.95 19.16
N GLN A 282 2.54 -23.69 19.61
CA GLN A 282 3.54 -24.73 19.87
C GLN A 282 3.55 -25.23 21.32
N GLY A 283 2.76 -24.60 22.20
CA GLY A 283 2.73 -24.92 23.64
C GLY A 283 4.02 -24.55 24.38
N ARG A 284 4.81 -23.59 23.85
CA ARG A 284 6.07 -23.16 24.41
C ARG A 284 5.87 -22.04 25.43
N TYR A 285 5.28 -22.36 26.56
CA TYR A 285 5.10 -21.44 27.67
C TYR A 285 5.17 -22.17 29.01
N GLN A 286 5.74 -21.52 30.03
CA GLN A 286 5.89 -22.11 31.36
C GLN A 286 4.70 -21.79 32.27
N GLN A 287 4.15 -20.57 32.15
CA GLN A 287 3.08 -20.07 33.01
C GLN A 287 1.85 -19.70 32.16
N PRO A 288 0.80 -20.54 32.19
CA PRO A 288 -0.42 -20.28 31.42
C PRO A 288 -1.09 -18.94 31.74
N GLU A 289 -1.05 -18.51 33.01
CA GLU A 289 -1.66 -17.28 33.49
C GLU A 289 -1.03 -16.02 32.87
N GLU A 290 0.30 -16.01 32.70
CA GLU A 290 1.01 -14.93 32.02
C GLU A 290 0.62 -14.83 30.53
N VAL A 291 0.45 -15.96 29.87
CA VAL A 291 0.02 -16.01 28.46
C VAL A 291 -1.39 -15.45 28.31
N LEU A 292 -2.31 -15.85 29.20
CA LEU A 292 -3.69 -15.34 29.19
C LEU A 292 -3.73 -13.83 29.45
N ALA A 293 -2.93 -13.34 30.42
CA ALA A 293 -2.84 -11.92 30.70
C ALA A 293 -2.27 -11.12 29.51
N ARG A 294 -1.20 -11.62 28.88
CA ARG A 294 -0.62 -11.01 27.67
C ARG A 294 -1.59 -10.99 26.50
N ALA A 295 -2.25 -12.11 26.22
CA ALA A 295 -3.24 -12.19 25.15
C ALA A 295 -4.36 -11.16 25.34
N ARG A 296 -4.84 -10.95 26.57
CA ARG A 296 -5.84 -9.93 26.89
C ARG A 296 -5.36 -8.51 26.63
N ILE A 297 -4.09 -8.19 26.97
CA ILE A 297 -3.48 -6.88 26.66
C ILE A 297 -3.46 -6.65 25.15
N LEU A 298 -3.23 -7.71 24.36
CA LEU A 298 -3.24 -7.69 22.90
C LEU A 298 -4.67 -7.71 22.30
N GLY A 299 -5.73 -7.76 23.15
CA GLY A 299 -7.11 -7.76 22.72
C GLY A 299 -7.71 -9.15 22.44
N TYR A 300 -7.01 -10.24 22.82
CA TYR A 300 -7.46 -11.62 22.57
C TYR A 300 -7.83 -12.34 23.88
N ASP A 301 -9.03 -12.91 23.94
CA ASP A 301 -9.46 -13.70 25.09
C ASP A 301 -9.27 -15.20 24.83
N LEU A 302 -8.21 -15.77 25.39
CA LEU A 302 -7.90 -17.21 25.30
C LEU A 302 -8.47 -18.03 26.48
N ALA A 303 -9.23 -17.42 27.37
CA ALA A 303 -9.90 -18.13 28.45
C ALA A 303 -11.20 -18.81 28.01
N ILE A 304 -11.75 -18.41 26.86
CA ILE A 304 -12.91 -19.03 26.25
C ILE A 304 -12.49 -20.16 25.30
N PRO A 305 -13.39 -21.12 24.98
CA PRO A 305 -13.07 -22.17 24.02
C PRO A 305 -12.63 -21.63 22.66
N GLN A 306 -11.62 -22.26 22.09
CA GLN A 306 -11.00 -21.87 20.82
C GLN A 306 -10.98 -23.02 19.83
N VAL A 307 -11.00 -22.72 18.55
CA VAL A 307 -10.67 -23.68 17.50
C VAL A 307 -9.57 -23.11 16.59
N VAL A 308 -8.64 -23.96 16.16
CA VAL A 308 -7.61 -23.54 15.21
C VAL A 308 -8.07 -23.91 13.80
N ALA A 309 -7.97 -22.92 12.90
CA ALA A 309 -8.14 -23.10 11.46
C ALA A 309 -6.85 -22.72 10.73
N VAL A 310 -6.41 -23.58 9.80
CA VAL A 310 -5.23 -23.34 8.96
C VAL A 310 -5.67 -23.25 7.52
N PHE A 311 -5.46 -22.08 6.91
CA PHE A 311 -5.76 -21.83 5.50
C PHE A 311 -4.49 -21.93 4.67
N GLU A 312 -4.58 -22.47 3.47
CA GLU A 312 -3.49 -22.53 2.50
C GLU A 312 -4.02 -22.15 1.11
N ILE A 313 -3.30 -21.27 0.43
CA ILE A 313 -3.65 -20.84 -0.93
C ILE A 313 -3.25 -21.91 -1.94
N ALA A 314 -4.08 -22.13 -2.98
CA ALA A 314 -3.76 -23.03 -4.07
C ALA A 314 -2.50 -22.59 -4.82
N SER A 315 -1.72 -23.54 -5.33
CA SER A 315 -0.37 -23.32 -5.91
C SER A 315 -0.33 -22.35 -7.09
N THR A 316 -1.44 -22.17 -7.79
CA THR A 316 -1.57 -21.31 -8.99
C THR A 316 -1.63 -19.81 -8.70
N GLU A 317 -1.89 -19.40 -7.45
CA GLU A 317 -2.07 -17.98 -7.07
C GLU A 317 -0.90 -17.40 -6.27
N ALA A 318 0.21 -18.12 -6.13
CA ALA A 318 1.38 -17.63 -5.41
C ALA A 318 2.04 -16.49 -6.19
N ALA A 319 1.68 -15.24 -5.87
CA ALA A 319 2.38 -14.05 -6.36
C ALA A 319 3.80 -13.99 -5.80
N PRO A 320 4.78 -13.45 -6.56
CA PRO A 320 6.16 -13.30 -6.10
C PRO A 320 6.20 -12.46 -4.82
N SER A 321 6.89 -12.96 -3.82
CA SER A 321 7.15 -12.27 -2.56
C SER A 321 8.00 -11.03 -2.80
N THR A 322 7.39 -9.86 -2.85
CA THR A 322 8.08 -8.61 -2.63
C THR A 322 8.44 -8.51 -1.14
N HIS A 323 9.69 -8.24 -0.86
CA HIS A 323 10.27 -8.05 0.48
C HIS A 323 9.70 -6.80 1.17
N ASN A 324 8.42 -6.82 1.50
CA ASN A 324 7.85 -5.82 2.38
C ASN A 324 6.86 -6.49 3.33
N SER A 325 6.93 -6.13 4.59
CA SER A 325 6.18 -6.62 5.76
C SER A 325 4.64 -6.48 5.69
N THR A 326 4.09 -6.34 4.51
CA THR A 326 2.65 -6.30 4.27
C THR A 326 2.12 -7.69 3.96
N LEU A 327 1.05 -8.07 4.66
CA LEU A 327 0.29 -9.29 4.40
C LEU A 327 0.00 -9.44 2.91
N PRO A 328 0.21 -10.65 2.32
CA PRO A 328 -0.14 -10.88 0.92
C PRO A 328 -1.63 -10.58 0.69
N PRO A 329 -2.04 -10.11 -0.49
CA PRO A 329 -3.42 -9.67 -0.76
C PRO A 329 -4.48 -10.72 -0.38
N TRP A 330 -4.21 -12.01 -0.61
CA TRP A 330 -5.08 -13.10 -0.23
C TRP A 330 -5.21 -13.23 1.29
N GLY A 331 -4.11 -13.08 2.03
CA GLY A 331 -4.10 -13.17 3.49
C GLY A 331 -4.88 -12.04 4.15
N ARG A 332 -4.81 -10.83 3.59
CA ARG A 332 -5.66 -9.69 4.02
C ARG A 332 -7.14 -10.01 3.85
N ARG A 333 -7.55 -10.49 2.67
CA ARG A 333 -8.96 -10.86 2.40
C ARG A 333 -9.47 -11.93 3.36
N VAL A 334 -8.70 -13.00 3.56
CA VAL A 334 -9.07 -14.07 4.50
C VAL A 334 -9.20 -13.52 5.92
N ARG A 335 -8.25 -12.71 6.37
CA ARG A 335 -8.29 -12.08 7.69
C ARG A 335 -9.52 -11.20 7.87
N ASP A 336 -9.81 -10.33 6.90
CA ASP A 336 -10.92 -9.38 6.98
C ASP A 336 -12.28 -10.09 7.01
N GLU A 337 -12.44 -11.17 6.23
CA GLU A 337 -13.64 -12.03 6.29
C GLU A 337 -13.75 -12.78 7.63
N LEU A 338 -12.63 -13.31 8.15
CA LEU A 338 -12.62 -13.97 9.45
C LEU A 338 -12.99 -12.98 10.58
N GLN A 339 -12.41 -11.78 10.59
CA GLN A 339 -12.72 -10.76 11.60
C GLN A 339 -14.17 -10.29 11.55
N ARG A 340 -14.80 -10.30 10.37
CA ARG A 340 -16.22 -9.99 10.21
C ARG A 340 -17.13 -11.05 10.86
N VAL A 341 -16.75 -12.33 10.75
CA VAL A 341 -17.53 -13.47 11.29
C VAL A 341 -17.18 -13.77 12.73
N TRP A 342 -15.90 -13.59 13.12
CA TRP A 342 -15.37 -13.80 14.47
C TRP A 342 -14.63 -12.55 14.94
N PRO A 343 -15.33 -11.55 15.49
CA PRO A 343 -14.69 -10.43 16.16
C PRO A 343 -13.76 -10.93 17.28
N GLY A 344 -12.51 -10.49 17.27
CA GLY A 344 -11.51 -10.96 18.24
C GLY A 344 -10.78 -12.26 17.86
N CYS A 345 -10.92 -12.76 16.63
CA CYS A 345 -10.07 -13.84 16.14
C CYS A 345 -8.62 -13.36 16.02
N TRP A 346 -7.68 -14.22 16.43
CA TRP A 346 -6.26 -13.94 16.30
C TRP A 346 -5.71 -14.65 15.06
N VAL A 347 -5.11 -13.89 14.16
CA VAL A 347 -4.67 -14.39 12.86
C VAL A 347 -3.17 -14.15 12.68
N LEU A 348 -2.45 -15.19 12.28
CA LEU A 348 -1.06 -15.12 11.84
C LEU A 348 -1.00 -15.53 10.37
N THR A 349 -0.36 -14.72 9.53
CA THR A 349 -0.16 -15.02 8.12
C THR A 349 1.31 -15.29 7.84
N GLU A 350 1.58 -16.43 7.23
CA GLU A 350 2.85 -16.81 6.64
C GLU A 350 2.76 -16.66 5.11
N THR A 351 3.84 -16.92 4.37
CA THR A 351 3.89 -16.70 2.92
C THR A 351 2.75 -17.40 2.16
N ARG A 352 2.43 -18.65 2.52
CA ARG A 352 1.41 -19.46 1.86
C ARG A 352 0.30 -19.94 2.78
N ARG A 353 0.44 -19.72 4.09
CA ARG A 353 -0.49 -20.19 5.11
C ARG A 353 -0.97 -19.06 5.98
N LEU A 354 -2.19 -19.18 6.44
CA LEU A 354 -2.76 -18.31 7.44
C LEU A 354 -3.32 -19.21 8.54
N VAL A 355 -2.91 -18.94 9.77
CA VAL A 355 -3.38 -19.64 10.95
C VAL A 355 -4.31 -18.71 11.73
N ALA A 356 -5.49 -19.17 12.07
CA ALA A 356 -6.48 -18.42 12.85
C ALA A 356 -6.86 -19.16 14.12
N LEU A 357 -6.85 -18.46 15.24
CA LEU A 357 -7.51 -18.83 16.49
C LEU A 357 -8.89 -18.19 16.50
N LEU A 358 -9.92 -19.03 16.47
CA LEU A 358 -11.32 -18.61 16.38
C LEU A 358 -12.00 -18.80 17.74
N PRO A 359 -12.43 -17.71 18.40
CA PRO A 359 -13.16 -17.78 19.65
C PRO A 359 -14.59 -18.29 19.45
N LEU A 360 -15.10 -19.12 20.34
CA LEU A 360 -16.41 -19.75 20.22
C LEU A 360 -17.53 -19.09 21.04
N SER A 361 -17.21 -18.07 21.79
CA SER A 361 -18.21 -17.22 22.45
C SER A 361 -17.90 -15.77 22.11
N THR A 362 -18.89 -15.03 21.64
CA THR A 362 -18.82 -13.57 21.60
C THR A 362 -19.06 -13.02 23.00
N PRO A 363 -18.36 -11.94 23.44
CA PRO A 363 -18.65 -11.31 24.69
C PRO A 363 -20.10 -10.83 24.72
N GLY A 364 -20.97 -11.52 25.49
CA GLY A 364 -22.39 -11.18 25.65
C GLY A 364 -23.41 -12.23 25.21
N GLU A 365 -23.05 -13.24 24.44
CA GLU A 365 -23.93 -14.37 24.13
C GLU A 365 -23.74 -15.51 25.16
N LYS A 366 -24.84 -15.90 25.82
CA LYS A 366 -24.85 -17.11 26.64
C LYS A 366 -24.52 -18.29 25.72
N SER A 367 -23.46 -19.03 26.03
CA SER A 367 -23.01 -20.22 25.31
C SER A 367 -24.11 -21.28 25.21
N SER A 368 -24.97 -21.17 24.23
CA SER A 368 -25.70 -22.31 23.71
C SER A 368 -24.72 -23.06 22.82
N GLY A 369 -24.23 -24.22 23.31
CA GLY A 369 -23.20 -25.08 22.76
C GLY A 369 -22.96 -24.98 21.27
N THR A 370 -22.00 -24.15 20.88
CA THR A 370 -21.55 -24.06 19.49
C THR A 370 -20.85 -25.37 19.14
N GLY A 371 -21.56 -26.29 18.48
CA GLY A 371 -20.99 -27.56 18.06
C GLY A 371 -20.03 -27.39 16.88
N GLU A 372 -19.13 -28.37 16.68
CA GLU A 372 -18.21 -28.40 15.52
C GLU A 372 -18.92 -28.21 14.17
N GLY A 373 -20.21 -28.59 14.06
CA GLY A 373 -21.05 -28.41 12.89
C GLY A 373 -21.25 -26.92 12.54
N GLU A 374 -21.56 -26.11 13.55
CA GLU A 374 -21.78 -24.67 13.34
C GLU A 374 -20.49 -23.95 12.90
N ILE A 375 -19.35 -24.32 13.49
CA ILE A 375 -18.04 -23.79 13.10
C ILE A 375 -17.77 -24.09 11.62
N TYR A 376 -18.02 -25.34 11.23
CA TYR A 376 -17.85 -25.77 9.85
C TYR A 376 -18.76 -24.99 8.89
N GLU A 377 -20.02 -24.78 9.23
CA GLU A 377 -20.95 -23.99 8.42
C GLU A 377 -20.55 -22.51 8.33
N ARG A 378 -20.07 -21.92 9.42
CA ARG A 378 -19.58 -20.54 9.43
C ARG A 378 -18.34 -20.40 8.54
N LEU A 379 -17.38 -21.32 8.64
CA LEU A 379 -16.18 -21.33 7.78
C LEU A 379 -16.52 -21.61 6.31
N GLN A 380 -17.53 -22.42 6.05
CA GLN A 380 -18.02 -22.65 4.69
C GLN A 380 -18.60 -21.38 4.06
N ARG A 381 -19.28 -20.55 4.85
CA ARG A 381 -19.73 -19.23 4.38
C ARG A 381 -18.57 -18.31 4.05
N VAL A 382 -17.51 -18.28 4.89
CA VAL A 382 -16.29 -17.53 4.63
C VAL A 382 -15.62 -18.00 3.33
N GLU A 383 -15.40 -19.32 3.16
CA GLU A 383 -14.82 -19.89 1.94
C GLU A 383 -15.63 -19.52 0.69
N THR A 384 -16.95 -19.65 0.77
CA THR A 384 -17.84 -19.34 -0.35
C THR A 384 -17.73 -17.86 -0.75
N ARG A 385 -17.66 -16.93 0.21
CA ARG A 385 -17.45 -15.51 -0.07
C ARG A 385 -16.09 -15.24 -0.68
N LEU A 386 -15.02 -15.79 -0.11
CA LEU A 386 -13.67 -15.64 -0.64
C LEU A 386 -13.56 -16.11 -2.09
N ARG A 387 -14.26 -17.20 -2.43
CA ARG A 387 -14.29 -17.74 -3.79
C ARG A 387 -15.09 -16.87 -4.76
N ILE A 388 -16.26 -16.38 -4.33
CA ILE A 388 -17.17 -15.62 -5.21
C ILE A 388 -16.73 -14.15 -5.35
N GLU A 389 -16.49 -13.46 -4.23
CA GLU A 389 -16.20 -12.03 -4.20
C GLU A 389 -14.71 -11.73 -4.37
N GLY A 390 -13.84 -12.60 -3.85
CA GLY A 390 -12.40 -12.41 -3.82
C GLY A 390 -11.61 -13.17 -4.89
N HIS A 391 -12.25 -14.05 -5.66
CA HIS A 391 -11.60 -14.99 -6.60
C HIS A 391 -10.40 -15.74 -5.96
N THR A 392 -10.45 -15.92 -4.62
CA THR A 392 -9.37 -16.55 -3.86
C THR A 392 -9.78 -17.98 -3.52
N GLN A 393 -9.06 -18.96 -4.07
CA GLN A 393 -9.26 -20.36 -3.77
C GLN A 393 -8.26 -20.81 -2.71
N CYS A 394 -8.75 -21.14 -1.51
CA CYS A 394 -7.93 -21.64 -0.43
C CYS A 394 -8.50 -22.91 0.18
N SER A 395 -7.61 -23.84 0.56
CA SER A 395 -7.96 -24.99 1.38
C SER A 395 -7.93 -24.60 2.85
N CYS A 396 -8.79 -25.20 3.68
CA CYS A 396 -8.78 -24.93 5.12
C CYS A 396 -8.87 -26.23 5.91
N GLY A 397 -7.92 -26.42 6.83
CA GLY A 397 -7.94 -27.48 7.83
C GLY A 397 -8.46 -26.95 9.16
N ILE A 398 -9.35 -27.69 9.82
CA ILE A 398 -10.02 -27.32 11.07
C ILE A 398 -9.69 -28.36 12.13
N GLY A 399 -9.08 -27.94 13.24
CA GLY A 399 -8.84 -28.77 14.41
C GLY A 399 -10.09 -28.98 15.27
N ARG A 400 -9.97 -29.73 16.35
CA ARG A 400 -11.04 -29.87 17.36
C ARG A 400 -11.07 -28.65 18.29
N ILE A 401 -12.22 -28.44 18.90
CA ILE A 401 -12.42 -27.37 19.88
C ILE A 401 -11.52 -27.61 21.08
N SER A 402 -10.73 -26.62 21.46
CA SER A 402 -9.98 -26.60 22.71
C SER A 402 -10.76 -25.82 23.76
N GLN A 403 -11.02 -26.43 24.89
CA GLN A 403 -11.71 -25.80 26.02
C GLN A 403 -10.78 -24.91 26.85
N GLN A 404 -9.47 -25.10 26.72
CA GLN A 404 -8.45 -24.42 27.53
C GLN A 404 -7.20 -24.13 26.69
N LEU A 405 -6.39 -23.17 27.13
CA LEU A 405 -5.14 -22.78 26.48
C LEU A 405 -4.24 -23.99 26.12
N GLN A 406 -4.13 -24.97 27.03
CA GLN A 406 -3.28 -26.15 26.86
C GLN A 406 -3.71 -27.06 25.69
N GLY A 407 -4.95 -27.00 25.28
CA GLY A 407 -5.46 -27.77 24.14
C GLY A 407 -5.23 -27.11 22.77
N ILE A 408 -4.87 -25.83 22.73
CA ILE A 408 -4.64 -25.10 21.46
C ILE A 408 -3.53 -25.74 20.62
N PRO A 409 -2.36 -26.15 21.17
CA PRO A 409 -1.35 -26.84 20.39
C PRO A 409 -1.83 -28.14 19.73
N GLN A 410 -2.72 -28.86 20.40
CA GLN A 410 -3.32 -30.06 19.82
C GLN A 410 -4.29 -29.73 18.70
N SER A 411 -5.16 -28.74 18.89
CA SER A 411 -6.07 -28.24 17.85
C SER A 411 -5.30 -27.76 16.61
N TYR A 412 -4.14 -27.11 16.79
CA TYR A 412 -3.29 -26.67 15.69
C TYR A 412 -2.71 -27.85 14.89
N ARG A 413 -2.13 -28.85 15.57
CA ARG A 413 -1.63 -30.06 14.89
C ARG A 413 -2.74 -30.78 14.12
N GLU A 414 -3.92 -30.86 14.72
CA GLU A 414 -5.10 -31.47 14.08
C GLU A 414 -5.58 -30.69 12.85
N ALA A 415 -5.55 -29.34 12.91
CA ALA A 415 -5.88 -28.49 11.77
C ALA A 415 -4.89 -28.69 10.61
N GLN A 416 -3.57 -28.78 10.92
CA GLN A 416 -2.56 -29.06 9.90
C GLN A 416 -2.76 -30.43 9.25
N GLN A 417 -3.03 -31.47 10.05
CA GLN A 417 -3.31 -32.83 9.55
C GLN A 417 -4.60 -32.86 8.72
N ALA A 418 -5.64 -32.13 9.17
CA ALA A 418 -6.89 -32.04 8.42
C ALA A 418 -6.68 -31.40 7.04
N LEU A 419 -5.86 -30.36 6.97
CA LEU A 419 -5.50 -29.70 5.73
C LEU A 419 -4.73 -30.65 4.81
N GLU A 420 -3.67 -31.29 5.30
CA GLU A 420 -2.80 -32.16 4.51
C GLU A 420 -3.53 -33.41 4.00
N ILE A 421 -4.18 -34.15 4.90
CA ILE A 421 -4.93 -35.35 4.55
C ILE A 421 -6.14 -35.01 3.66
N GLY A 422 -6.85 -33.94 4.02
CA GLY A 422 -8.05 -33.53 3.31
C GLY A 422 -7.77 -33.05 1.89
N SER A 423 -6.73 -32.26 1.69
CA SER A 423 -6.34 -31.80 0.35
C SER A 423 -5.92 -32.95 -0.55
N ARG A 424 -5.20 -33.93 0.01
CA ARG A 424 -4.78 -35.15 -0.72
C ARG A 424 -5.98 -36.04 -1.11
N LEU A 425 -6.94 -36.22 -0.19
CA LEU A 425 -8.08 -37.12 -0.42
C LEU A 425 -9.24 -36.50 -1.22
N PHE A 426 -9.52 -35.23 -0.98
CA PHE A 426 -10.73 -34.56 -1.47
C PHE A 426 -10.45 -33.39 -2.41
N GLY A 427 -9.16 -33.10 -2.64
CA GLY A 427 -8.70 -32.01 -3.50
C GLY A 427 -8.55 -30.67 -2.78
N GLU A 428 -7.83 -29.77 -3.43
CA GLU A 428 -7.60 -28.41 -2.96
C GLU A 428 -8.86 -27.53 -3.03
N GLY A 429 -8.83 -26.39 -2.33
CA GLY A 429 -9.91 -25.40 -2.34
C GLY A 429 -11.13 -25.78 -1.54
N LYS A 430 -10.99 -26.65 -0.55
CA LYS A 430 -12.10 -27.17 0.28
C LYS A 430 -11.78 -27.06 1.78
N LEU A 431 -12.85 -27.16 2.58
CA LEU A 431 -12.77 -27.24 4.03
C LEU A 431 -12.64 -28.68 4.50
N HIS A 432 -11.67 -28.95 5.36
CA HIS A 432 -11.37 -30.25 5.91
C HIS A 432 -11.39 -30.21 7.44
N SER A 433 -12.36 -30.88 8.08
CA SER A 433 -12.41 -30.98 9.54
C SER A 433 -11.73 -32.25 10.01
N PHE A 434 -10.85 -32.11 11.01
CA PHE A 434 -10.15 -33.24 11.61
C PHE A 434 -11.10 -34.32 12.14
N SER A 435 -12.23 -33.94 12.75
CA SER A 435 -13.22 -34.85 13.27
C SER A 435 -13.88 -35.72 12.16
N ARG A 436 -13.98 -35.19 10.95
CA ARG A 436 -14.60 -35.83 9.79
C ARG A 436 -13.67 -36.77 9.03
N LEU A 437 -12.37 -36.74 9.29
CA LEU A 437 -11.41 -37.61 8.61
C LEU A 437 -11.56 -39.11 9.01
N GLY A 438 -12.15 -39.37 10.15
CA GLY A 438 -12.42 -40.77 10.59
C GLY A 438 -11.12 -41.58 10.69
N VAL A 439 -11.11 -42.77 10.08
CA VAL A 439 -9.99 -43.71 10.14
C VAL A 439 -8.74 -43.20 9.37
N TYR A 440 -8.91 -42.30 8.43
CA TYR A 440 -7.75 -41.73 7.69
C TYR A 440 -6.69 -41.10 8.60
N ARG A 441 -7.08 -40.57 9.77
CA ARG A 441 -6.15 -40.05 10.78
C ARG A 441 -5.14 -41.10 11.26
N LEU A 442 -5.62 -42.35 11.46
CA LEU A 442 -4.78 -43.47 11.90
C LEU A 442 -3.88 -43.94 10.76
N LEU A 443 -4.48 -44.13 9.58
CA LEU A 443 -3.76 -44.62 8.41
C LEU A 443 -2.66 -43.69 7.95
N PHE A 444 -2.87 -42.38 8.05
CA PHE A 444 -1.89 -41.39 7.68
C PHE A 444 -0.62 -41.45 8.55
N HIS A 445 -0.77 -41.68 9.87
CA HIS A 445 0.37 -41.88 10.76
C HIS A 445 1.15 -43.15 10.51
N LEU A 446 0.52 -44.14 9.91
CA LEU A 446 1.13 -45.41 9.54
C LEU A 446 1.68 -45.42 8.11
N ASP A 447 1.43 -44.35 7.33
CA ASP A 447 1.91 -44.25 5.95
C ASP A 447 3.45 -44.28 5.95
N GLY A 448 4.03 -45.16 5.11
CA GLY A 448 5.47 -45.42 5.08
C GLY A 448 5.94 -46.57 5.98
N HIS A 449 5.13 -47.13 6.88
CA HIS A 449 5.46 -48.32 7.61
C HIS A 449 5.35 -49.58 6.72
N ASN A 450 6.35 -50.48 6.83
CA ASN A 450 6.39 -51.71 6.03
C ASN A 450 5.13 -52.58 6.25
N GLU A 451 4.65 -52.72 7.48
CA GLU A 451 3.49 -53.48 7.83
C GLU A 451 2.21 -53.01 7.11
N LEU A 452 2.03 -51.67 7.02
CA LEU A 452 0.89 -51.14 6.28
C LEU A 452 0.99 -51.42 4.78
N ASN A 453 2.22 -51.42 4.25
CA ASN A 453 2.46 -51.73 2.85
C ASN A 453 2.21 -53.23 2.56
N THR A 454 2.71 -54.07 3.43
CA THR A 454 2.48 -55.53 3.36
C THR A 454 0.98 -55.85 3.41
N PHE A 455 0.27 -55.30 4.41
CA PHE A 455 -1.19 -55.46 4.53
C PHE A 455 -1.94 -55.00 3.26
N TYR A 456 -1.57 -53.85 2.72
CA TYR A 456 -2.15 -53.31 1.50
C TYR A 456 -1.94 -54.23 0.30
N GLN A 457 -0.72 -54.74 0.13
CA GLN A 457 -0.39 -55.65 -0.98
C GLN A 457 -1.03 -57.04 -0.84
N GLU A 458 -1.06 -57.58 0.36
CA GLU A 458 -1.74 -58.86 0.62
C GLU A 458 -3.24 -58.76 0.39
N THR A 459 -3.87 -57.64 0.80
CA THR A 459 -5.32 -57.49 0.75
C THR A 459 -5.85 -57.09 -0.63
N LEU A 460 -5.23 -56.09 -1.28
CA LEU A 460 -5.68 -55.55 -2.56
C LEU A 460 -4.81 -55.94 -3.76
N GLY A 461 -3.59 -56.46 -3.54
CA GLY A 461 -2.66 -56.80 -4.61
C GLY A 461 -3.26 -57.73 -5.69
N PRO A 462 -3.99 -58.80 -5.35
CA PRO A 462 -4.67 -59.65 -6.34
C PRO A 462 -5.62 -58.88 -7.26
N LEU A 463 -6.41 -57.94 -6.71
CA LEU A 463 -7.33 -57.10 -7.47
C LEU A 463 -6.60 -56.07 -8.34
N LEU A 464 -5.60 -55.40 -7.78
CA LEU A 464 -4.80 -54.38 -8.50
C LEU A 464 -4.05 -55.01 -9.70
N ASN A 465 -3.48 -56.20 -9.50
CA ASN A 465 -2.83 -56.96 -10.57
C ASN A 465 -3.78 -57.42 -11.67
N SER A 466 -5.03 -57.74 -11.30
CA SER A 466 -6.07 -58.10 -12.28
C SER A 466 -6.58 -56.88 -13.04
N ASP A 467 -6.81 -55.77 -12.35
CA ASP A 467 -7.31 -54.55 -12.93
C ASP A 467 -6.27 -53.87 -13.87
N SER A 468 -4.98 -53.98 -13.57
CA SER A 468 -3.91 -53.49 -14.48
C SER A 468 -3.89 -54.22 -15.84
N ARG A 469 -4.52 -55.38 -15.93
CA ARG A 469 -4.63 -56.20 -17.16
C ARG A 469 -6.00 -56.11 -17.86
N ASN A 470 -7.06 -55.62 -17.16
CA ASN A 470 -8.46 -55.70 -17.58
C ASN A 470 -9.26 -54.39 -17.31
N ASP A 471 -8.81 -53.23 -17.76
CA ASP A 471 -9.53 -51.94 -17.69
C ASP A 471 -10.02 -51.45 -16.31
N GLY A 472 -9.47 -51.92 -15.20
CA GLY A 472 -9.65 -51.29 -13.87
C GLY A 472 -11.04 -51.33 -13.25
N THR A 473 -11.91 -52.28 -13.62
CA THR A 473 -13.34 -52.28 -13.25
C THR A 473 -13.67 -52.96 -11.92
N LEU A 474 -12.80 -53.86 -11.40
CA LEU A 474 -13.07 -54.63 -10.19
C LEU A 474 -12.94 -53.81 -8.92
N LEU A 475 -11.89 -52.99 -8.84
CA LEU A 475 -11.67 -52.09 -7.70
C LEU A 475 -12.79 -51.06 -7.57
N GLU A 476 -13.19 -50.44 -8.69
CA GLU A 476 -14.33 -49.53 -8.73
C GLU A 476 -15.65 -50.20 -8.31
N THR A 477 -15.84 -51.45 -8.75
CA THR A 477 -17.00 -52.21 -8.37
C THR A 477 -17.04 -52.50 -6.87
N LEU A 478 -15.90 -52.87 -6.28
CA LEU A 478 -15.76 -53.11 -4.84
C LEU A 478 -15.99 -51.82 -4.02
N GLU A 479 -15.44 -50.72 -4.46
CA GLU A 479 -15.66 -49.41 -3.83
C GLU A 479 -17.14 -49.00 -3.85
N CYS A 480 -17.80 -49.15 -4.99
CA CYS A 480 -19.22 -48.85 -5.14
C CYS A 480 -20.08 -49.77 -4.28
N PHE A 481 -19.76 -51.09 -4.24
CA PHE A 481 -20.44 -52.04 -3.40
C PHE A 481 -20.39 -51.70 -1.92
N PHE A 482 -19.22 -51.33 -1.39
CA PHE A 482 -19.09 -50.90 0.01
C PHE A 482 -19.76 -49.55 0.28
N ARG A 483 -19.72 -48.61 -0.66
CA ARG A 483 -20.41 -47.33 -0.55
C ARG A 483 -21.93 -47.48 -0.47
N CYS A 484 -22.48 -48.49 -1.17
CA CYS A 484 -23.87 -48.86 -1.11
C CYS A 484 -24.19 -49.88 0.03
N ASN A 485 -23.30 -50.00 1.05
CA ASN A 485 -23.45 -50.91 2.19
C ASN A 485 -23.72 -52.37 1.80
N GLY A 486 -23.22 -52.84 0.66
CA GLY A 486 -23.42 -54.19 0.16
C GLY A 486 -24.76 -54.40 -0.53
N ASN A 487 -25.54 -53.36 -0.80
CA ASN A 487 -26.82 -53.48 -1.49
C ASN A 487 -26.63 -53.67 -3.00
N LEU A 488 -26.86 -54.88 -3.49
CA LEU A 488 -26.68 -55.27 -4.89
C LEU A 488 -27.51 -54.42 -5.87
N SER A 489 -28.76 -54.14 -5.53
CA SER A 489 -29.68 -53.41 -6.41
C SER A 489 -29.25 -51.94 -6.54
N GLU A 490 -28.83 -51.34 -5.45
CA GLU A 490 -28.35 -49.96 -5.41
C GLU A 490 -26.98 -49.84 -6.10
N THR A 491 -26.07 -50.78 -5.87
CA THR A 491 -24.76 -50.84 -6.53
C THR A 491 -24.91 -50.95 -8.05
N ALA A 492 -25.77 -51.88 -8.53
CA ALA A 492 -26.03 -52.06 -9.96
C ALA A 492 -26.57 -50.77 -10.60
N ARG A 493 -27.52 -50.10 -9.93
CA ARG A 493 -28.08 -48.82 -10.38
C ARG A 493 -27.03 -47.71 -10.42
N THR A 494 -26.21 -47.58 -9.37
CA THR A 494 -25.18 -46.53 -9.26
C THR A 494 -24.09 -46.71 -10.30
N MET A 495 -23.75 -47.97 -10.66
CA MET A 495 -22.75 -48.28 -11.68
C MET A 495 -23.33 -48.39 -13.10
N HIS A 496 -24.63 -48.18 -13.27
CA HIS A 496 -25.33 -48.37 -14.55
C HIS A 496 -25.12 -49.77 -15.15
N LEU A 497 -25.06 -50.82 -14.30
CA LEU A 497 -24.87 -52.21 -14.68
C LEU A 497 -26.16 -53.02 -14.54
N HIS A 498 -26.28 -54.06 -15.40
CA HIS A 498 -27.28 -55.10 -15.14
C HIS A 498 -26.88 -55.94 -13.91
N ARG A 499 -27.83 -56.35 -13.11
CA ARG A 499 -27.59 -57.14 -11.89
C ARG A 499 -26.69 -58.36 -12.11
N ASN A 500 -26.86 -59.08 -13.21
CA ASN A 500 -26.03 -60.23 -13.52
C ASN A 500 -24.57 -59.88 -13.79
N SER A 501 -24.32 -58.74 -14.44
CA SER A 501 -22.96 -58.22 -14.67
C SER A 501 -22.27 -57.83 -13.38
N LEU A 502 -23.01 -57.23 -12.43
CA LEU A 502 -22.51 -56.94 -11.09
C LEU A 502 -22.16 -58.22 -10.34
N LEU A 503 -23.05 -59.19 -10.32
CA LEU A 503 -22.81 -60.49 -9.66
C LEU A 503 -21.59 -61.21 -10.24
N TYR A 504 -21.41 -61.15 -11.56
CA TYR A 504 -20.22 -61.72 -12.21
C TYR A 504 -18.94 -61.03 -11.72
N ARG A 505 -18.92 -59.67 -11.65
CA ARG A 505 -17.76 -58.95 -11.16
C ARG A 505 -17.46 -59.21 -9.69
N LEU A 506 -18.49 -59.26 -8.82
CA LEU A 506 -18.33 -59.59 -7.41
C LEU A 506 -17.82 -61.03 -7.22
N GLY A 507 -18.36 -62.01 -7.97
CA GLY A 507 -17.86 -63.40 -7.96
C GLY A 507 -16.41 -63.49 -8.42
N ARG A 508 -16.01 -62.68 -9.41
CA ARG A 508 -14.59 -62.58 -9.84
C ARG A 508 -13.69 -62.00 -8.77
N ILE A 509 -14.20 -61.02 -8.00
CA ILE A 509 -13.48 -60.47 -6.84
C ILE A 509 -13.27 -61.53 -5.78
N GLU A 510 -14.32 -62.28 -5.42
CA GLU A 510 -14.25 -63.39 -4.45
C GLU A 510 -13.29 -64.49 -4.88
N GLU A 511 -13.29 -64.84 -6.17
CA GLU A 511 -12.36 -65.82 -6.73
C GLU A 511 -10.92 -65.39 -6.60
N LEU A 512 -10.62 -64.11 -6.89
CA LEU A 512 -9.25 -63.57 -6.80
C LEU A 512 -8.77 -63.44 -5.35
N LEU A 513 -9.67 -63.15 -4.41
CA LEU A 513 -9.36 -63.03 -2.99
C LEU A 513 -9.36 -64.41 -2.26
N GLY A 514 -9.96 -65.45 -2.84
CA GLY A 514 -10.09 -66.75 -2.23
C GLY A 514 -11.09 -66.82 -1.07
N HIS A 515 -11.87 -65.77 -0.83
CA HIS A 515 -12.83 -65.66 0.28
C HIS A 515 -14.10 -64.95 -0.17
N THR A 516 -15.22 -65.19 0.53
CA THR A 516 -16.50 -64.57 0.23
C THR A 516 -16.59 -63.15 0.82
N LEU A 517 -17.25 -62.23 0.13
CA LEU A 517 -17.52 -60.87 0.61
C LEU A 517 -18.57 -60.84 1.76
N GLU A 518 -19.09 -61.99 2.20
CA GLU A 518 -19.93 -62.12 3.39
C GLU A 518 -19.09 -62.19 4.67
N ASP A 519 -17.80 -62.54 4.58
CA ASP A 519 -16.89 -62.57 5.72
C ASP A 519 -16.66 -61.15 6.27
N ALA A 520 -16.99 -60.97 7.54
CA ALA A 520 -16.90 -59.65 8.20
C ALA A 520 -15.46 -59.14 8.33
N GLU A 521 -14.50 -60.03 8.62
CA GLU A 521 -13.07 -59.67 8.76
C GLU A 521 -12.46 -59.30 7.41
N LEU A 522 -12.80 -60.05 6.35
CA LEU A 522 -12.38 -59.70 5.00
C LEU A 522 -12.95 -58.35 4.56
N ARG A 523 -14.24 -58.12 4.81
CA ARG A 523 -14.89 -56.83 4.48
C ARG A 523 -14.21 -55.65 5.17
N LEU A 524 -13.90 -55.79 6.45
CA LEU A 524 -13.19 -54.76 7.21
C LEU A 524 -11.79 -54.50 6.62
N SER A 525 -11.05 -55.58 6.36
CA SER A 525 -9.71 -55.54 5.77
C SER A 525 -9.73 -54.85 4.40
N LEU A 526 -10.66 -55.19 3.53
CA LEU A 526 -10.84 -54.59 2.22
C LEU A 526 -11.20 -53.09 2.32
N GLN A 527 -12.11 -52.74 3.23
CA GLN A 527 -12.48 -51.34 3.46
C GLN A 527 -11.28 -50.50 3.93
N ILE A 528 -10.44 -51.02 4.82
CA ILE A 528 -9.22 -50.38 5.28
C ILE A 528 -8.23 -50.26 4.13
N ALA A 529 -7.99 -51.31 3.37
CA ALA A 529 -7.06 -51.33 2.25
C ALA A 529 -7.48 -50.37 1.12
N LEU A 530 -8.78 -50.22 0.84
CA LEU A 530 -9.31 -49.21 -0.07
C LEU A 530 -9.04 -47.78 0.42
N LYS A 531 -9.14 -47.51 1.72
CA LYS A 531 -8.80 -46.23 2.29
C LYS A 531 -7.31 -45.92 2.17
N ILE A 532 -6.43 -46.92 2.35
CA ILE A 532 -4.99 -46.80 2.10
C ILE A 532 -4.74 -46.52 0.61
N HIS A 533 -5.45 -47.17 -0.29
CA HIS A 533 -5.38 -46.92 -1.72
C HIS A 533 -5.68 -45.47 -2.07
N HIS A 534 -6.73 -44.88 -1.50
CA HIS A 534 -7.09 -43.49 -1.68
C HIS A 534 -6.04 -42.51 -1.13
N LEU A 535 -5.36 -42.83 -0.02
CA LEU A 535 -4.27 -42.00 0.52
C LEU A 535 -3.02 -41.97 -0.39
N ARG A 536 -2.85 -43.03 -1.24
CA ARG A 536 -1.66 -43.17 -2.11
C ARG A 536 -1.87 -42.67 -3.55
N LYS A 537 -3.12 -42.41 -3.94
CA LYS A 537 -3.45 -41.68 -5.17
C LYS A 537 -3.21 -40.19 -5.01
#